data_8481a818efb96914aa2894e04e139167
#
_entry.id   8481a818efb96914aa2894e04e139167
#
_cell.length_a   1.000
_cell.length_b   1.000
_cell.length_c   1.000
_cell.angle_alpha   90.00
_cell.angle_beta   90.00
_cell.angle_gamma   90.00
#
_symmetry.space_group_name_H-M   'P 1'
#
loop_
_entity.id
_entity.type
_entity.pdbx_description
1 polymer ?
#
loop_
_entity_poly.entity_id
_entity_poly.type
_entity_poly.pdbx_seq_one_letter_code
_entity_poly.pdbx_strand_id
1 'polypeptide(L)'
;MARTHKAWAVRTARDRTEAPARARLLEAAEAVFAQLGLGPATVADITTEAEVSRAGFYVYFASKEEIFRVLAVRVRDAFLAAQEVPGVDTDDPHAVAEASIGAFIAAYARHQPLLGLLEQQARTDPAMAQLWDEIRERPVHRHARYIRRLTDRGLAAPAAEPLALARAVGGICVEFARRIAAHPDTYEDAVREVTAMYLHLLGAVPNRQE
;
A
#
# COMPACT_ATOMS: atom_id res chain seq x y z
N MET A 1 -8.41 18.90 -54.51
CA MET A 1 -8.37 19.10 -53.07
C MET A 1 -8.57 17.75 -52.37
N ALA A 2 -7.47 17.12 -51.92
CA ALA A 2 -7.51 15.81 -51.27
C ALA A 2 -7.73 16.02 -49.78
N ARG A 3 -8.83 15.53 -49.22
CA ARG A 3 -9.10 15.46 -47.78
C ARG A 3 -8.22 14.35 -47.20
N THR A 4 -7.17 14.72 -46.51
CA THR A 4 -6.39 13.79 -45.68
C THR A 4 -7.26 13.29 -44.51
N HIS A 5 -7.74 12.07 -44.63
CA HIS A 5 -8.28 11.33 -43.48
C HIS A 5 -7.17 11.15 -42.44
N LYS A 6 -7.28 11.90 -41.35
CA LYS A 6 -6.46 11.69 -40.17
C LYS A 6 -6.76 10.28 -39.64
N ALA A 7 -5.87 9.34 -39.90
CA ALA A 7 -6.00 7.99 -39.34
C ALA A 7 -6.10 8.08 -37.84
N TRP A 8 -7.23 7.67 -37.26
CA TRP A 8 -7.45 7.54 -35.84
C TRP A 8 -6.61 6.35 -35.39
N ALA A 9 -5.41 6.60 -34.86
CA ALA A 9 -4.57 5.55 -34.29
C ALA A 9 -5.31 4.91 -33.10
N VAL A 10 -5.64 3.63 -33.24
CA VAL A 10 -6.19 2.82 -32.15
C VAL A 10 -5.10 2.77 -31.06
N ARG A 11 -5.31 3.50 -29.96
CA ARG A 11 -4.41 3.45 -28.80
C ARG A 11 -4.34 2.02 -28.29
N THR A 12 -3.13 1.49 -28.17
CA THR A 12 -2.91 0.17 -27.58
C THR A 12 -3.34 0.14 -26.10
N ALA A 13 -3.57 -1.05 -25.55
CA ALA A 13 -3.90 -1.18 -24.12
C ALA A 13 -2.80 -0.56 -23.23
N ARG A 14 -1.52 -0.66 -23.63
CA ARG A 14 -0.38 -0.08 -22.96
C ARG A 14 -0.42 1.45 -22.98
N ASP A 15 -0.70 2.08 -24.14
CA ASP A 15 -0.82 3.54 -24.27
C ASP A 15 -1.94 4.11 -23.39
N ARG A 16 -3.03 3.35 -23.20
CA ARG A 16 -4.13 3.74 -22.31
C ARG A 16 -3.73 3.66 -20.84
N THR A 17 -2.90 2.69 -20.46
CA THR A 17 -2.45 2.52 -19.08
C THR A 17 -1.49 3.62 -18.64
N GLU A 18 -0.63 4.09 -19.53
CA GLU A 18 0.40 5.11 -19.28
C GLU A 18 -0.05 6.54 -19.59
N ALA A 19 -1.29 6.74 -20.05
CA ALA A 19 -1.78 8.06 -20.45
C ALA A 19 -1.90 9.03 -19.26
N PRO A 20 -1.45 10.31 -19.39
CA PRO A 20 -1.55 11.31 -18.32
C PRO A 20 -2.98 11.52 -17.80
N ALA A 21 -3.99 11.42 -18.68
CA ALA A 21 -5.40 11.54 -18.28
C ALA A 21 -5.83 10.39 -17.34
N ARG A 22 -5.31 9.17 -17.54
CA ARG A 22 -5.59 8.05 -16.64
C ARG A 22 -4.99 8.26 -15.25
N ALA A 23 -3.76 8.81 -15.17
CA ALA A 23 -3.13 9.13 -13.91
C ALA A 23 -3.95 10.18 -13.13
N ARG A 24 -4.35 11.28 -13.79
CA ARG A 24 -5.21 12.30 -13.17
C ARG A 24 -6.55 11.74 -12.68
N LEU A 25 -7.18 10.87 -13.45
CA LEU A 25 -8.43 10.22 -13.03
C LEU A 25 -8.24 9.37 -11.78
N LEU A 26 -7.12 8.66 -11.65
CA LEU A 26 -6.82 7.86 -10.45
C LEU A 26 -6.54 8.73 -9.22
N GLU A 27 -5.78 9.81 -9.38
CA GLU A 27 -5.50 10.77 -8.31
C GLU A 27 -6.80 11.47 -7.83
N ALA A 28 -7.60 11.94 -8.79
CA ALA A 28 -8.89 12.55 -8.49
C ALA A 28 -9.87 11.57 -7.82
N ALA A 29 -9.93 10.33 -8.29
CA ALA A 29 -10.77 9.31 -7.68
C ALA A 29 -10.34 8.99 -6.24
N GLU A 30 -9.04 8.92 -5.96
CA GLU A 30 -8.53 8.76 -4.60
C GLU A 30 -8.98 9.89 -3.69
N ALA A 31 -8.84 11.15 -4.12
CA ALA A 31 -9.28 12.34 -3.37
C ALA A 31 -10.80 12.34 -3.14
N VAL A 32 -11.59 12.12 -4.20
CA VAL A 32 -13.06 12.09 -4.12
C VAL A 32 -13.55 10.95 -3.20
N PHE A 33 -12.98 9.75 -3.31
CA PHE A 33 -13.35 8.64 -2.44
C PHE A 33 -12.95 8.88 -0.98
N ALA A 34 -11.80 9.51 -0.73
CA ALA A 34 -11.38 9.87 0.62
C ALA A 34 -12.34 10.88 1.27
N GLN A 35 -12.88 11.81 0.49
CA GLN A 35 -13.75 12.88 0.97
C GLN A 35 -15.22 12.43 1.10
N LEU A 36 -15.76 11.76 0.09
CA LEU A 36 -17.18 11.44 -0.02
C LEU A 36 -17.51 9.98 0.36
N GLY A 37 -16.53 9.09 0.35
CA GLY A 37 -16.75 7.65 0.37
C GLY A 37 -17.13 7.10 -1.01
N LEU A 38 -17.06 5.77 -1.17
CA LEU A 38 -17.34 5.11 -2.46
C LEU A 38 -18.82 5.19 -2.86
N GLY A 39 -19.75 5.04 -1.91
CA GLY A 39 -21.19 5.03 -2.19
C GLY A 39 -21.68 6.35 -2.79
N PRO A 40 -21.53 7.48 -2.10
CA PRO A 40 -22.00 8.81 -2.55
C PRO A 40 -21.23 9.36 -3.76
N ALA A 41 -19.92 9.05 -3.89
CA ALA A 41 -19.11 9.54 -4.99
C ALA A 41 -19.68 9.16 -6.36
N THR A 42 -19.58 10.07 -7.32
CA THR A 42 -20.06 9.88 -8.70
C THR A 42 -18.92 10.01 -9.72
N VAL A 43 -19.14 9.50 -10.93
CA VAL A 43 -18.21 9.72 -12.05
C VAL A 43 -18.09 11.23 -12.37
N ALA A 44 -19.15 12.01 -12.13
CA ALA A 44 -19.12 13.45 -12.36
C ALA A 44 -18.14 14.14 -11.41
N ASP A 45 -18.15 13.76 -10.12
CA ASP A 45 -17.22 14.31 -9.13
C ASP A 45 -15.76 14.02 -9.52
N ILE A 46 -15.47 12.75 -9.89
CA ILE A 46 -14.13 12.33 -10.30
C ILE A 46 -13.68 13.07 -11.57
N THR A 47 -14.56 13.23 -12.56
CA THR A 47 -14.19 13.91 -13.81
C THR A 47 -14.01 15.41 -13.65
N THR A 48 -14.77 16.04 -12.75
CA THR A 48 -14.60 17.44 -12.37
C THR A 48 -13.24 17.65 -11.69
N GLU A 49 -12.93 16.84 -10.69
CA GLU A 49 -11.65 16.91 -9.96
C GLU A 49 -10.45 16.63 -10.88
N ALA A 50 -10.58 15.68 -11.82
CA ALA A 50 -9.52 15.31 -12.75
C ALA A 50 -9.33 16.28 -13.91
N GLU A 51 -10.24 17.24 -14.10
CA GLU A 51 -10.34 18.09 -15.31
C GLU A 51 -10.37 17.26 -16.61
N VAL A 52 -11.13 16.16 -16.59
CA VAL A 52 -11.30 15.23 -17.74
C VAL A 52 -12.77 15.16 -18.09
N SER A 53 -13.11 15.13 -19.37
CA SER A 53 -14.50 14.97 -19.77
C SER A 53 -15.07 13.61 -19.36
N ARG A 54 -16.39 13.54 -19.14
CA ARG A 54 -17.08 12.26 -18.84
C ARG A 54 -16.84 11.21 -19.93
N ALA A 55 -16.79 11.60 -21.20
CA ALA A 55 -16.43 10.71 -22.29
C ALA A 55 -14.97 10.21 -22.15
N GLY A 56 -14.06 11.09 -21.72
CA GLY A 56 -12.67 10.75 -21.43
C GLY A 56 -12.53 9.75 -20.31
N PHE A 57 -13.36 9.81 -19.26
CA PHE A 57 -13.40 8.81 -18.19
C PHE A 57 -13.69 7.42 -18.75
N TYR A 58 -14.74 7.29 -19.56
CA TYR A 58 -15.16 6.00 -20.12
C TYR A 58 -14.20 5.41 -21.18
N VAL A 59 -13.17 6.15 -21.58
CA VAL A 59 -12.05 5.59 -22.37
C VAL A 59 -11.17 4.68 -21.51
N TYR A 60 -11.08 4.95 -20.18
CA TYR A 60 -10.15 4.28 -19.27
C TYR A 60 -10.84 3.36 -18.27
N PHE A 61 -12.06 3.69 -17.85
CA PHE A 61 -12.78 2.98 -16.79
C PHE A 61 -14.27 2.86 -17.14
N ALA A 62 -14.84 1.67 -16.98
CA ALA A 62 -16.25 1.44 -17.24
C ALA A 62 -17.15 2.00 -16.11
N SER A 63 -16.64 2.09 -14.88
CA SER A 63 -17.41 2.58 -13.72
C SER A 63 -16.50 3.11 -12.61
N LYS A 64 -17.10 3.73 -11.58
CA LYS A 64 -16.39 4.15 -10.38
C LYS A 64 -15.89 2.96 -9.54
N GLU A 65 -16.56 1.85 -9.60
CA GLU A 65 -16.15 0.61 -8.94
C GLU A 65 -14.90 0.02 -9.61
N GLU A 66 -14.77 0.14 -10.93
CA GLU A 66 -13.57 -0.29 -11.64
C GLU A 66 -12.36 0.55 -11.27
N ILE A 67 -12.48 1.88 -11.24
CA ILE A 67 -11.36 2.74 -10.84
C ILE A 67 -10.99 2.50 -9.36
N PHE A 68 -11.97 2.23 -8.48
CA PHE A 68 -11.73 1.87 -7.10
C PHE A 68 -10.94 0.55 -6.97
N ARG A 69 -11.28 -0.48 -7.76
CA ARG A 69 -10.49 -1.74 -7.78
C ARG A 69 -9.05 -1.50 -8.21
N VAL A 70 -8.83 -0.64 -9.20
CA VAL A 70 -7.46 -0.29 -9.63
C VAL A 70 -6.70 0.43 -8.52
N LEU A 71 -7.34 1.32 -7.78
CA LEU A 71 -6.73 1.97 -6.61
C LEU A 71 -6.41 0.96 -5.51
N ALA A 72 -7.32 0.04 -5.21
CA ALA A 72 -7.10 -1.01 -4.22
C ALA A 72 -5.92 -1.94 -4.59
N VAL A 73 -5.76 -2.27 -5.88
CA VAL A 73 -4.59 -3.00 -6.39
C VAL A 73 -3.31 -2.19 -6.20
N ARG A 74 -3.32 -0.87 -6.46
CA ARG A 74 -2.16 0.00 -6.20
C ARG A 74 -1.78 0.04 -4.72
N VAL A 75 -2.77 0.10 -3.84
CA VAL A 75 -2.52 0.03 -2.39
C VAL A 75 -1.83 -1.29 -2.03
N ARG A 76 -2.35 -2.43 -2.50
CA ARG A 76 -1.69 -3.74 -2.30
C ARG A 76 -0.23 -3.73 -2.78
N ASP A 77 0.00 -3.22 -3.99
CA ASP A 77 1.35 -3.19 -4.58
C ASP A 77 2.29 -2.27 -3.79
N ALA A 78 1.79 -1.15 -3.26
CA ALA A 78 2.55 -0.26 -2.37
C ALA A 78 2.98 -0.97 -1.07
N PHE A 79 2.09 -1.77 -0.46
CA PHE A 79 2.42 -2.57 0.73
C PHE A 79 3.43 -3.68 0.44
N LEU A 80 3.36 -4.31 -0.72
CA LEU A 80 4.35 -5.31 -1.13
C LEU A 80 5.72 -4.66 -1.37
N ALA A 81 5.75 -3.50 -2.03
CA ALA A 81 6.96 -2.73 -2.27
C ALA A 81 7.60 -2.22 -0.96
N ALA A 82 6.81 -1.82 0.03
CA ALA A 82 7.30 -1.39 1.33
C ALA A 82 8.09 -2.47 2.09
N GLN A 83 7.93 -3.74 1.72
CA GLN A 83 8.72 -4.83 2.28
C GLN A 83 9.99 -5.15 1.47
N GLU A 84 10.17 -4.49 0.34
CA GLU A 84 11.39 -4.56 -0.43
C GLU A 84 12.31 -3.44 0.06
N VAL A 85 13.46 -3.82 0.60
CA VAL A 85 14.45 -2.87 1.15
C VAL A 85 15.73 -2.96 0.31
N PRO A 86 15.72 -2.41 -0.90
CA PRO A 86 16.87 -2.49 -1.79
C PRO A 86 18.09 -1.81 -1.16
N GLY A 87 19.25 -2.47 -1.26
CA GLY A 87 20.50 -1.93 -0.71
C GLY A 87 20.69 -2.14 0.79
N VAL A 88 19.72 -2.73 1.50
CA VAL A 88 19.84 -3.08 2.92
C VAL A 88 20.38 -4.50 3.06
N ASP A 89 21.39 -4.69 3.91
CA ASP A 89 21.87 -6.01 4.27
C ASP A 89 20.76 -6.79 4.99
N THR A 90 20.27 -7.85 4.35
CA THR A 90 19.17 -8.66 4.91
C THR A 90 19.57 -9.49 6.11
N ASP A 91 20.84 -9.53 6.46
CA ASP A 91 21.40 -10.20 7.63
C ASP A 91 21.62 -9.25 8.80
N ASP A 92 21.39 -7.96 8.59
CA ASP A 92 21.30 -6.95 9.64
C ASP A 92 19.83 -6.71 10.04
N PRO A 93 19.37 -7.30 11.18
CA PRO A 93 17.99 -7.13 11.64
C PRO A 93 17.61 -5.69 11.96
N HIS A 94 18.58 -4.85 12.38
CA HIS A 94 18.35 -3.45 12.70
C HIS A 94 18.05 -2.65 11.45
N ALA A 95 18.93 -2.73 10.45
CA ALA A 95 18.79 -2.02 9.18
C ALA A 95 17.49 -2.43 8.44
N VAL A 96 17.18 -3.75 8.42
CA VAL A 96 15.93 -4.25 7.82
C VAL A 96 14.70 -3.77 8.59
N ALA A 97 14.74 -3.78 9.92
CA ALA A 97 13.63 -3.33 10.75
C ALA A 97 13.32 -1.85 10.50
N GLU A 98 14.31 -0.98 10.61
CA GLU A 98 14.14 0.46 10.42
C GLU A 98 13.57 0.77 9.03
N ALA A 99 14.19 0.24 7.98
CA ALA A 99 13.76 0.48 6.61
C ALA A 99 12.34 -0.05 6.32
N SER A 100 12.03 -1.30 6.71
CA SER A 100 10.74 -1.93 6.41
C SER A 100 9.59 -1.38 7.25
N ILE A 101 9.83 -1.08 8.53
CA ILE A 101 8.84 -0.46 9.42
C ILE A 101 8.51 0.95 8.94
N GLY A 102 9.53 1.76 8.65
CA GLY A 102 9.33 3.10 8.13
C GLY A 102 8.53 3.11 6.83
N ALA A 103 8.93 2.28 5.85
CA ALA A 103 8.21 2.17 4.59
C ALA A 103 6.76 1.68 4.77
N PHE A 104 6.52 0.70 5.66
CA PHE A 104 5.17 0.21 5.94
C PHE A 104 4.28 1.28 6.59
N ILE A 105 4.78 1.96 7.61
CA ILE A 105 4.05 3.02 8.30
C ILE A 105 3.70 4.16 7.33
N ALA A 106 4.66 4.60 6.51
CA ALA A 106 4.43 5.62 5.50
C ALA A 106 3.37 5.20 4.46
N ALA A 107 3.45 3.96 3.95
CA ALA A 107 2.47 3.43 3.02
C ALA A 107 1.07 3.35 3.64
N TYR A 108 0.97 2.89 4.90
CA TYR A 108 -0.33 2.81 5.58
C TYR A 108 -0.93 4.19 5.83
N ALA A 109 -0.15 5.14 6.38
CA ALA A 109 -0.61 6.49 6.65
C ALA A 109 -1.12 7.19 5.37
N ARG A 110 -0.38 7.02 4.26
CA ARG A 110 -0.76 7.58 2.95
C ARG A 110 -2.08 7.01 2.42
N HIS A 111 -2.31 5.71 2.56
CA HIS A 111 -3.46 5.03 1.95
C HIS A 111 -4.61 4.75 2.93
N GLN A 112 -4.52 5.25 4.16
CA GLN A 112 -5.49 4.99 5.22
C GLN A 112 -6.96 5.21 4.81
N PRO A 113 -7.35 6.29 4.10
CA PRO A 113 -8.73 6.48 3.67
C PRO A 113 -9.23 5.36 2.73
N LEU A 114 -8.40 4.94 1.77
CA LEU A 114 -8.75 3.86 0.84
C LEU A 114 -8.82 2.50 1.54
N LEU A 115 -7.95 2.25 2.52
CA LEU A 115 -7.96 1.02 3.32
C LEU A 115 -9.28 0.85 4.08
N GLY A 116 -9.81 1.93 4.70
CA GLY A 116 -11.11 1.89 5.37
C GLY A 116 -12.27 1.57 4.42
N LEU A 117 -12.26 2.16 3.22
CA LEU A 117 -13.26 1.90 2.19
C LEU A 117 -13.15 0.45 1.66
N LEU A 118 -11.93 -0.04 1.46
CA LEU A 118 -11.69 -1.41 1.01
C LEU A 118 -12.18 -2.43 2.06
N GLU A 119 -11.89 -2.21 3.33
CA GLU A 119 -12.40 -3.02 4.43
C GLU A 119 -13.94 -3.05 4.45
N GLN A 120 -14.57 -1.92 4.22
CA GLN A 120 -16.03 -1.83 4.13
C GLN A 120 -16.57 -2.62 2.94
N GLN A 121 -15.99 -2.48 1.76
CA GLN A 121 -16.40 -3.19 0.55
C GLN A 121 -16.15 -4.70 0.64
N ALA A 122 -15.08 -5.11 1.32
CA ALA A 122 -14.74 -6.52 1.54
C ALA A 122 -15.83 -7.32 2.28
N ARG A 123 -16.74 -6.63 2.98
CA ARG A 123 -17.86 -7.31 3.67
C ARG A 123 -18.96 -7.80 2.73
N THR A 124 -19.05 -7.25 1.53
CA THR A 124 -20.14 -7.51 0.58
C THR A 124 -19.67 -7.93 -0.81
N ASP A 125 -18.43 -7.66 -1.17
CA ASP A 125 -17.82 -8.00 -2.46
C ASP A 125 -16.69 -9.03 -2.26
N PRO A 126 -16.85 -10.29 -2.72
CA PRO A 126 -15.83 -11.34 -2.57
C PRO A 126 -14.49 -10.99 -3.22
N ALA A 127 -14.48 -10.25 -4.34
CA ALA A 127 -13.24 -9.83 -4.99
C ALA A 127 -12.49 -8.79 -4.14
N MET A 128 -13.22 -7.89 -3.48
CA MET A 128 -12.64 -6.95 -2.53
C MET A 128 -12.17 -7.65 -1.25
N ALA A 129 -12.89 -8.66 -0.78
CA ALA A 129 -12.48 -9.49 0.36
C ALA A 129 -11.14 -10.18 0.08
N GLN A 130 -11.00 -10.80 -1.09
CA GLN A 130 -9.73 -11.43 -1.49
C GLN A 130 -8.58 -10.40 -1.53
N LEU A 131 -8.81 -9.23 -2.11
CA LEU A 131 -7.80 -8.17 -2.19
C LEU A 131 -7.42 -7.63 -0.80
N TRP A 132 -8.41 -7.48 0.08
CA TRP A 132 -8.20 -7.09 1.48
C TRP A 132 -7.36 -8.11 2.25
N ASP A 133 -7.63 -9.40 2.05
CA ASP A 133 -6.85 -10.48 2.65
C ASP A 133 -5.41 -10.48 2.10
N GLU A 134 -5.23 -10.24 0.81
CA GLU A 134 -3.88 -10.11 0.23
C GLU A 134 -3.08 -8.96 0.85
N ILE A 135 -3.71 -7.80 1.08
CA ILE A 135 -3.07 -6.65 1.71
C ILE A 135 -2.65 -6.96 3.16
N ARG A 136 -3.48 -7.71 3.90
CA ARG A 136 -3.23 -8.00 5.31
C ARG A 136 -2.30 -9.18 5.54
N GLU A 137 -2.51 -10.28 4.86
CA GLU A 137 -1.87 -11.55 5.18
C GLU A 137 -0.52 -11.76 4.45
N ARG A 138 -0.39 -11.29 3.21
CA ARG A 138 0.89 -11.45 2.48
C ARG A 138 2.08 -10.79 3.19
N PRO A 139 2.01 -9.54 3.66
CA PRO A 139 3.08 -8.93 4.44
C PRO A 139 3.42 -9.73 5.70
N VAL A 140 2.41 -10.19 6.44
CA VAL A 140 2.58 -10.98 7.66
C VAL A 140 3.32 -12.29 7.38
N HIS A 141 2.91 -13.03 6.36
CA HIS A 141 3.57 -14.29 6.01
C HIS A 141 5.00 -14.09 5.50
N ARG A 142 5.25 -13.01 4.75
CA ARG A 142 6.61 -12.66 4.31
C ARG A 142 7.50 -12.34 5.50
N HIS A 143 7.01 -11.53 6.44
CA HIS A 143 7.72 -11.17 7.66
C HIS A 143 7.99 -12.41 8.54
N ALA A 144 7.01 -13.30 8.72
CA ALA A 144 7.20 -14.54 9.46
C ALA A 144 8.30 -15.44 8.84
N ARG A 145 8.41 -15.48 7.51
CA ARG A 145 9.52 -16.18 6.84
C ARG A 145 10.87 -15.53 7.11
N TYR A 146 10.92 -14.21 7.14
CA TYR A 146 12.12 -13.47 7.50
C TYR A 146 12.57 -13.78 8.93
N ILE A 147 11.66 -13.73 9.90
CA ILE A 147 11.94 -14.08 11.31
C ILE A 147 12.49 -15.49 11.41
N ARG A 148 11.87 -16.49 10.77
CA ARG A 148 12.37 -17.88 10.75
C ARG A 148 13.79 -17.95 10.22
N ARG A 149 14.08 -17.31 9.09
CA ARG A 149 15.44 -17.28 8.53
C ARG A 149 16.47 -16.74 9.50
N LEU A 150 16.16 -15.66 10.22
CA LEU A 150 17.06 -15.10 11.24
C LEU A 150 17.27 -16.08 12.40
N THR A 151 16.21 -16.74 12.85
CA THR A 151 16.27 -17.76 13.92
C THR A 151 17.13 -18.96 13.50
N ASP A 152 16.92 -19.50 12.30
CA ASP A 152 17.67 -20.63 11.76
C ASP A 152 19.17 -20.32 11.63
N ARG A 153 19.52 -19.06 11.46
CA ARG A 153 20.91 -18.57 11.38
C ARG A 153 21.50 -18.11 12.71
N GLY A 154 20.73 -18.20 13.81
CA GLY A 154 21.17 -17.76 15.13
C GLY A 154 21.30 -16.25 15.28
N LEU A 155 20.71 -15.44 14.37
CA LEU A 155 20.71 -13.98 14.40
C LEU A 155 19.57 -13.40 15.24
N ALA A 156 18.60 -14.22 15.62
CA ALA A 156 17.46 -13.83 16.44
C ALA A 156 16.97 -14.98 17.34
N ALA A 157 16.39 -14.62 18.47
CA ALA A 157 15.70 -15.53 19.41
C ALA A 157 14.31 -14.93 19.73
N PRO A 158 13.32 -15.09 18.84
CA PRO A 158 12.04 -14.39 18.95
C PRO A 158 11.25 -14.83 20.20
N ALA A 159 10.58 -13.87 20.84
CA ALA A 159 9.80 -14.07 22.07
C ALA A 159 8.51 -14.90 21.83
N ALA A 160 8.14 -15.15 20.57
CA ALA A 160 6.95 -15.91 20.19
C ALA A 160 7.16 -16.59 18.84
N GLU A 161 6.24 -17.48 18.48
CA GLU A 161 6.19 -18.08 17.16
C GLU A 161 6.25 -17.00 16.04
N PRO A 162 7.03 -17.21 14.96
CA PRO A 162 7.27 -16.20 13.94
C PRO A 162 6.01 -15.57 13.33
N LEU A 163 4.95 -16.36 13.13
CA LEU A 163 3.69 -15.85 12.58
C LEU A 163 2.94 -14.96 13.60
N ALA A 164 2.94 -15.36 14.86
CA ALA A 164 2.32 -14.59 15.93
C ALA A 164 3.05 -13.26 16.13
N LEU A 165 4.40 -13.29 16.15
CA LEU A 165 5.20 -12.08 16.24
C LEU A 165 4.98 -11.14 15.05
N ALA A 166 4.97 -11.67 13.82
CA ALA A 166 4.72 -10.88 12.62
C ALA A 166 3.35 -10.18 12.65
N ARG A 167 2.30 -10.87 13.15
CA ARG A 167 0.96 -10.28 13.32
C ARG A 167 0.94 -9.19 14.39
N ALA A 168 1.57 -9.43 15.53
CA ALA A 168 1.63 -8.45 16.61
C ALA A 168 2.33 -7.16 16.17
N VAL A 169 3.49 -7.30 15.53
CA VAL A 169 4.24 -6.15 15.00
C VAL A 169 3.47 -5.41 13.91
N GLY A 170 2.80 -6.15 13.00
CA GLY A 170 1.91 -5.54 12.01
C GLY A 170 0.80 -4.70 12.64
N GLY A 171 0.18 -5.19 13.73
CA GLY A 171 -0.81 -4.44 14.50
C GLY A 171 -0.24 -3.18 15.15
N ILE A 172 0.95 -3.26 15.72
CA ILE A 172 1.66 -2.09 16.27
C ILE A 172 1.92 -1.06 15.18
N CYS A 173 2.46 -1.46 14.02
CA CYS A 173 2.71 -0.57 12.89
C CYS A 173 1.42 0.14 12.41
N VAL A 174 0.29 -0.59 12.34
CA VAL A 174 -1.01 -0.02 11.94
C VAL A 174 -1.48 1.04 12.94
N GLU A 175 -1.34 0.79 14.24
CA GLU A 175 -1.73 1.76 15.28
C GLU A 175 -0.89 3.03 15.18
N PHE A 176 0.43 2.91 15.04
CA PHE A 176 1.30 4.06 14.87
C PHE A 176 1.02 4.81 13.56
N ALA A 177 0.77 4.10 12.47
CA ALA A 177 0.45 4.72 11.19
C ALA A 177 -0.85 5.54 11.22
N ARG A 178 -1.88 5.09 11.97
CA ARG A 178 -3.11 5.86 12.20
C ARG A 178 -2.83 7.17 12.94
N ARG A 179 -1.95 7.15 13.92
CA ARG A 179 -1.55 8.36 14.68
C ARG A 179 -0.77 9.32 13.81
N ILE A 180 0.14 8.82 12.97
CA ILE A 180 0.93 9.63 12.03
C ILE A 180 0.05 10.28 10.97
N ALA A 181 -1.02 9.62 10.51
CA ALA A 181 -1.96 10.24 9.57
C ALA A 181 -2.59 11.52 10.14
N ALA A 182 -2.77 11.60 11.47
CA ALA A 182 -3.24 12.79 12.17
C ALA A 182 -2.11 13.76 12.58
N HIS A 183 -0.90 13.25 12.81
CA HIS A 183 0.26 13.99 13.33
C HIS A 183 1.54 13.60 12.57
N PRO A 184 1.73 14.09 11.31
CA PRO A 184 2.85 13.69 10.45
C PRO A 184 4.24 14.03 11.01
N ASP A 185 4.33 15.02 11.88
CA ASP A 185 5.53 15.46 12.57
C ASP A 185 6.11 14.41 13.52
N THR A 186 5.32 13.39 13.91
CA THR A 186 5.74 12.31 14.81
C THR A 186 6.33 11.08 14.09
N TYR A 187 6.52 11.14 12.77
CA TYR A 187 6.94 9.99 11.97
C TYR A 187 8.27 9.37 12.43
N GLU A 188 9.31 10.19 12.56
CA GLU A 188 10.65 9.72 12.93
C GLU A 188 10.67 9.05 14.32
N ASP A 189 9.95 9.64 15.27
CA ASP A 189 9.82 9.09 16.62
C ASP A 189 9.08 7.75 16.60
N ALA A 190 8.00 7.67 15.84
CA ALA A 190 7.22 6.46 15.71
C ALA A 190 8.02 5.31 15.07
N VAL A 191 8.77 5.58 14.00
CA VAL A 191 9.65 4.56 13.37
C VAL A 191 10.67 4.06 14.37
N ARG A 192 11.32 4.95 15.11
CA ARG A 192 12.31 4.60 16.14
C ARG A 192 11.71 3.74 17.24
N GLU A 193 10.55 4.13 17.80
CA GLU A 193 9.87 3.40 18.86
C GLU A 193 9.41 2.01 18.41
N VAL A 194 8.77 1.90 17.24
CA VAL A 194 8.31 0.62 16.72
C VAL A 194 9.49 -0.29 16.38
N THR A 195 10.57 0.26 15.84
CA THR A 195 11.81 -0.51 15.57
C THR A 195 12.39 -1.06 16.86
N ALA A 196 12.50 -0.25 17.92
CA ALA A 196 13.01 -0.70 19.21
C ALA A 196 12.14 -1.81 19.82
N MET A 197 10.81 -1.66 19.80
CA MET A 197 9.87 -2.69 20.25
C MET A 197 10.02 -3.99 19.46
N TYR A 198 10.09 -3.89 18.15
CA TYR A 198 10.25 -5.06 17.26
C TYR A 198 11.54 -5.81 17.55
N LEU A 199 12.68 -5.10 17.61
CA LEU A 199 13.98 -5.72 17.86
C LEU A 199 14.05 -6.40 19.22
N HIS A 200 13.41 -5.82 20.23
CA HIS A 200 13.28 -6.44 21.54
C HIS A 200 12.47 -7.75 21.48
N LEU A 201 11.31 -7.73 20.81
CA LEU A 201 10.47 -8.91 20.63
C LEU A 201 11.11 -9.98 19.73
N LEU A 202 11.89 -9.55 18.74
CA LEU A 202 12.66 -10.43 17.87
C LEU A 202 13.81 -11.12 18.60
N GLY A 203 14.28 -10.54 19.70
CA GLY A 203 15.49 -11.01 20.38
C GLY A 203 16.70 -10.96 19.45
N ALA A 204 16.81 -9.85 18.70
CA ALA A 204 17.93 -9.66 17.78
C ALA A 204 19.25 -9.66 18.54
N VAL A 205 20.18 -10.49 18.11
CA VAL A 205 21.53 -10.53 18.68
C VAL A 205 22.27 -9.29 18.18
N PRO A 206 22.84 -8.45 19.07
CA PRO A 206 23.63 -7.30 18.64
C PRO A 206 24.73 -7.75 17.68
N ASN A 207 24.86 -7.07 16.55
CA ASN A 207 25.96 -7.32 15.63
C ASN A 207 27.25 -7.06 16.39
N ARG A 208 28.04 -8.10 16.70
CA ARG A 208 29.38 -7.92 17.23
C ARG A 208 30.21 -7.31 16.12
N GLN A 209 30.35 -5.99 16.13
CA GLN A 209 31.41 -5.35 15.38
C GLN A 209 32.73 -5.85 15.96
N GLU A 210 33.42 -6.70 15.18
CA GLU A 210 34.84 -6.99 15.39
C GLU A 210 35.68 -5.78 15.01
#